data_e93dcfd3d4ad391fef3f401b62873405
#
_entry.id   e93dcfd3d4ad391fef3f401b62873405
#
_cell.length_a   1.000
_cell.length_b   1.000
_cell.length_c   1.000
_cell.angle_alpha   90.00
_cell.angle_beta   90.00
_cell.angle_gamma   90.00
#
_symmetry.space_group_name_H-M   'P 1'
#
loop_
_entity.id
_entity.type
_entity.pdbx_description
1 polymer ?
#
loop_
_entity_poly.entity_id
_entity_poly.type
_entity_poly.pdbx_seq_one_letter_code
_entity_poly.pdbx_strand_id
1 'polypeptide(L)'
;MKKTILGLAAMALLFTGCNDDSNNLEQEQSKVDMSDFYLYTDATDNGSTSRVANGKTCASMEVLNRQLNENPGLYQRMYDIELNSRQFMANARPKGGNGGGPGGGGGSGDGDVDVLPVSDNLGVINIPVNVIIVAPNSSSVSSQQVNSQIATLNADFRNTNVNQLPSGTTFANDATDAGFSFTLANVTRFDDSRTSWGTNNAVKSAYPSDPATRDTHLTMWVCPIGGGILGYAQFPGGNASTDGVVVDPAYFGNTSGPFGLGRTMTHEVGHWLNLRHIWGDGRCRQDDFVADTPSSDGPNYGCPSYPTVNCKSADMTMNYMDYVNDACMYMFTDGQRNRMRAIFAPGGPRASYVGN
;
A
#
# COMPACT_ATOMS: atom_id res chain seq x y z
N MET A 1 50.43 55.94 -42.41
CA MET A 1 50.19 57.25 -41.75
C MET A 1 48.92 57.83 -42.33
N LYS A 2 47.94 58.00 -41.58
CA LYS A 2 46.78 58.91 -41.51
C LYS A 2 45.62 58.15 -40.84
N LYS A 3 45.36 58.56 -39.61
CA LYS A 3 44.21 58.21 -38.83
C LYS A 3 42.97 58.94 -39.32
N THR A 4 41.87 58.30 -39.53
CA THR A 4 40.57 58.94 -39.71
C THR A 4 39.62 58.37 -38.68
N ILE A 5 39.15 59.24 -37.80
CA ILE A 5 38.14 58.99 -36.76
C ILE A 5 36.79 59.19 -37.43
N LEU A 6 35.91 58.26 -37.38
CA LEU A 6 34.52 58.34 -37.78
C LEU A 6 33.61 58.22 -36.57
N GLY A 7 32.85 59.26 -36.32
CA GLY A 7 31.95 59.39 -35.20
C GLY A 7 30.71 58.53 -35.39
N LEU A 8 30.28 57.91 -34.28
CA LEU A 8 29.06 57.11 -34.17
C LEU A 8 27.94 58.02 -33.62
N ALA A 9 26.91 58.24 -34.42
CA ALA A 9 25.69 58.89 -33.98
C ALA A 9 24.82 57.87 -33.33
N ALA A 10 24.52 58.08 -32.05
CA ALA A 10 23.58 57.23 -31.28
C ALA A 10 22.14 57.62 -31.61
N MET A 11 21.38 56.75 -32.27
CA MET A 11 19.96 56.88 -32.52
C MET A 11 19.20 56.13 -31.39
N ALA A 12 18.61 56.88 -30.48
CA ALA A 12 17.75 56.33 -29.43
C ALA A 12 16.38 56.01 -30.04
N LEU A 13 16.09 54.72 -30.19
CA LEU A 13 14.75 54.21 -30.49
C LEU A 13 14.04 53.92 -29.14
N LEU A 14 13.04 54.75 -28.86
CA LEU A 14 12.07 54.50 -27.79
C LEU A 14 11.11 53.40 -28.26
N PHE A 15 11.33 52.17 -27.78
CA PHE A 15 10.33 51.12 -27.83
C PHE A 15 9.42 51.29 -26.61
N THR A 16 8.20 51.71 -26.83
CA THR A 16 7.09 51.50 -25.91
C THR A 16 6.74 50.04 -25.99
N GLY A 17 7.30 49.24 -25.08
CA GLY A 17 6.91 47.83 -24.89
C GLY A 17 5.53 47.80 -24.26
N CYS A 18 4.55 47.21 -24.94
CA CYS A 18 3.37 46.68 -24.29
C CYS A 18 3.81 45.65 -23.22
N ASN A 19 3.39 45.88 -22.00
CA ASN A 19 3.41 44.85 -20.98
C ASN A 19 2.40 43.79 -21.41
N ASP A 20 2.85 42.71 -22.04
CA ASP A 20 2.15 41.44 -22.00
C ASP A 20 2.37 40.89 -20.60
N ASP A 21 1.37 41.10 -19.74
CA ASP A 21 1.18 40.30 -18.55
C ASP A 21 0.87 38.86 -18.99
N SER A 22 1.90 38.15 -19.46
CA SER A 22 1.90 36.72 -19.48
C SER A 22 1.86 36.28 -18.01
N ASN A 23 0.63 36.02 -17.53
CA ASN A 23 0.38 35.28 -16.30
C ASN A 23 1.23 34.01 -16.33
N ASN A 24 2.41 34.11 -15.77
CA ASN A 24 3.19 32.96 -15.35
C ASN A 24 2.40 32.33 -14.18
N LEU A 25 1.39 31.55 -14.54
CA LEU A 25 0.85 30.54 -13.64
C LEU A 25 1.92 29.46 -13.50
N GLU A 26 3.04 29.78 -12.84
CA GLU A 26 3.76 28.80 -12.06
C GLU A 26 2.73 28.27 -11.07
N GLN A 27 2.16 27.10 -11.37
CA GLN A 27 1.49 26.32 -10.37
C GLN A 27 2.51 26.19 -9.21
N GLU A 28 2.24 26.89 -8.10
CA GLU A 28 2.91 26.63 -6.84
C GLU A 28 2.66 25.13 -6.57
N GLN A 29 3.61 24.30 -6.97
CA GLN A 29 3.66 22.92 -6.53
C GLN A 29 3.72 22.99 -5.01
N SER A 30 2.65 22.61 -4.34
CA SER A 30 2.60 22.57 -2.88
C SER A 30 3.84 21.83 -2.42
N LYS A 31 4.69 22.50 -1.63
CA LYS A 31 5.87 21.88 -1.06
C LYS A 31 5.37 20.78 -0.13
N VAL A 32 5.50 19.54 -0.59
CA VAL A 32 5.19 18.37 0.21
C VAL A 32 6.32 18.11 1.19
N ASP A 33 5.98 17.99 2.46
CA ASP A 33 6.95 17.60 3.49
C ASP A 33 7.26 16.10 3.37
N MET A 34 8.56 15.78 3.29
CA MET A 34 9.10 14.43 3.22
C MET A 34 10.05 14.14 4.37
N SER A 35 10.10 15.02 5.38
CA SER A 35 11.05 14.91 6.50
C SER A 35 10.77 13.70 7.41
N ASP A 36 9.53 13.22 7.43
CA ASP A 36 9.07 12.04 8.16
C ASP A 36 9.26 10.73 7.40
N PHE A 37 9.66 10.79 6.11
CA PHE A 37 9.75 9.60 5.27
C PHE A 37 10.89 8.69 5.68
N TYR A 38 10.58 7.41 5.88
CA TYR A 38 11.54 6.34 6.14
C TYR A 38 11.06 5.04 5.49
N LEU A 39 11.97 4.11 5.22
CA LEU A 39 11.66 2.81 4.64
C LEU A 39 12.15 1.65 5.50
N TYR A 40 13.36 1.76 6.06
CA TYR A 40 13.91 0.72 6.92
C TYR A 40 13.14 0.63 8.23
N THR A 41 12.82 -0.58 8.63
CA THR A 41 12.14 -0.88 9.87
C THR A 41 13.00 -1.79 10.74
N ASP A 42 12.57 -1.99 12.00
CA ASP A 42 13.22 -2.93 12.93
C ASP A 42 12.97 -4.40 12.57
N ALA A 43 12.17 -4.67 11.53
CA ALA A 43 11.93 -6.01 11.03
C ALA A 43 13.24 -6.60 10.50
N THR A 44 13.73 -7.67 11.14
CA THR A 44 14.98 -8.35 10.75
C THR A 44 14.65 -9.64 10.02
N ASP A 45 15.27 -9.86 8.87
CA ASP A 45 15.18 -11.09 8.06
C ASP A 45 15.91 -12.29 8.72
N ASN A 46 16.26 -12.15 9.97
CA ASN A 46 16.82 -13.24 10.73
C ASN A 46 15.69 -14.08 11.28
N GLY A 47 15.20 -15.12 10.66
CA GLY A 47 14.25 -16.13 11.16
C GLY A 47 14.14 -16.27 12.70
N SER A 48 14.49 -15.23 13.38
CA SER A 48 14.56 -14.99 14.81
C SER A 48 13.18 -14.61 15.30
N THR A 49 12.44 -15.58 15.57
CA THR A 49 11.48 -15.94 16.62
C THR A 49 11.18 -14.93 17.73
N SER A 50 11.68 -13.70 17.72
CA SER A 50 11.53 -12.83 18.88
C SER A 50 10.23 -12.00 18.93
N ARG A 51 9.33 -12.14 17.96
CA ARG A 51 7.98 -11.55 18.02
C ARG A 51 6.86 -12.49 17.54
N VAL A 52 7.07 -13.79 17.57
CA VAL A 52 6.01 -14.76 17.37
C VAL A 52 5.24 -14.93 18.68
N ALA A 53 4.51 -13.91 19.10
CA ALA A 53 3.45 -14.10 20.05
C ALA A 53 2.20 -14.53 19.27
N ASN A 54 1.86 -15.83 19.34
CA ASN A 54 0.65 -16.41 18.77
C ASN A 54 0.53 -16.58 17.24
N GLY A 55 1.64 -16.68 16.48
CA GLY A 55 1.58 -17.43 15.23
C GLY A 55 1.15 -16.71 13.95
N LYS A 56 0.86 -15.43 13.94
CA LYS A 56 0.66 -14.69 12.70
C LYS A 56 1.94 -13.93 12.36
N THR A 57 2.45 -14.11 11.13
CA THR A 57 3.62 -13.34 10.66
C THR A 57 3.42 -12.99 9.19
N CYS A 58 3.16 -11.73 8.90
CA CYS A 58 3.40 -11.13 7.60
C CYS A 58 4.91 -10.87 7.48
N ALA A 59 5.51 -11.25 6.36
CA ALA A 59 6.94 -11.05 6.11
C ALA A 59 7.23 -9.90 5.13
N SER A 60 6.25 -9.03 4.85
CA SER A 60 6.38 -7.97 3.84
C SER A 60 7.47 -6.96 4.20
N MET A 61 7.64 -6.61 5.49
CA MET A 61 8.65 -5.64 5.91
C MET A 61 10.05 -6.23 5.92
N GLU A 62 10.22 -7.50 6.29
CA GLU A 62 11.49 -8.21 6.17
C GLU A 62 11.92 -8.34 4.71
N VAL A 63 10.96 -8.67 3.84
CA VAL A 63 11.19 -8.72 2.38
C VAL A 63 11.58 -7.34 1.85
N LEU A 64 10.91 -6.27 2.28
CA LEU A 64 11.26 -4.91 1.89
C LEU A 64 12.67 -4.53 2.34
N ASN A 65 13.03 -4.75 3.60
CA ASN A 65 14.36 -4.46 4.13
C ASN A 65 15.46 -5.20 3.35
N ARG A 66 15.23 -6.50 3.04
CA ARG A 66 16.15 -7.25 2.20
C ARG A 66 16.26 -6.65 0.80
N GLN A 67 15.15 -6.35 0.14
CA GLN A 67 15.14 -5.76 -1.20
C GLN A 67 15.83 -4.39 -1.27
N LEU A 68 15.70 -3.56 -0.23
CA LEU A 68 16.40 -2.29 -0.10
C LEU A 68 17.93 -2.49 -0.03
N ASN A 69 18.38 -3.53 0.69
CA ASN A 69 19.80 -3.87 0.79
C ASN A 69 20.38 -4.45 -0.51
N GLU A 70 19.58 -5.28 -1.21
CA GLU A 70 19.99 -5.92 -2.46
C GLU A 70 19.92 -4.96 -3.67
N ASN A 71 19.11 -3.92 -3.59
CA ASN A 71 18.84 -2.99 -4.69
C ASN A 71 18.90 -1.52 -4.24
N PRO A 72 20.08 -0.90 -4.26
CA PRO A 72 20.27 0.48 -3.79
C PRO A 72 19.36 1.53 -4.46
N GLY A 73 18.93 1.28 -5.72
CA GLY A 73 18.01 2.18 -6.41
C GLY A 73 16.54 2.07 -5.97
N LEU A 74 16.20 1.06 -5.16
CA LEU A 74 14.82 0.87 -4.69
C LEU A 74 14.39 1.99 -3.74
N TYR A 75 15.28 2.42 -2.84
CA TYR A 75 14.98 3.52 -1.90
C TYR A 75 14.52 4.78 -2.65
N GLN A 76 15.28 5.18 -3.68
CA GLN A 76 14.92 6.38 -4.45
C GLN A 76 13.59 6.21 -5.17
N ARG A 77 13.34 5.07 -5.81
CA ARG A 77 12.05 4.82 -6.47
C ARG A 77 10.87 4.90 -5.49
N MET A 78 11.01 4.33 -4.31
CA MET A 78 9.95 4.38 -3.29
C MET A 78 9.79 5.78 -2.71
N TYR A 79 10.88 6.56 -2.58
CA TYR A 79 10.82 7.97 -2.22
C TYR A 79 10.03 8.77 -3.27
N ASP A 80 10.32 8.55 -4.54
CA ASP A 80 9.63 9.24 -5.65
C ASP A 80 8.13 8.84 -5.72
N ILE A 81 7.80 7.59 -5.43
CA ILE A 81 6.41 7.10 -5.32
C ILE A 81 5.69 7.79 -4.16
N GLU A 82 6.33 7.90 -3.01
CA GLU A 82 5.75 8.58 -1.85
C GLU A 82 5.53 10.06 -2.13
N LEU A 83 6.53 10.73 -2.69
CA LEU A 83 6.43 12.15 -3.07
C LEU A 83 5.26 12.39 -4.05
N ASN A 84 5.15 11.57 -5.10
CA ASN A 84 4.04 11.63 -6.05
C ASN A 84 2.69 11.39 -5.37
N SER A 85 2.61 10.39 -4.49
CA SER A 85 1.38 10.08 -3.76
C SER A 85 0.94 11.23 -2.87
N ARG A 86 1.86 11.85 -2.12
CA ARG A 86 1.56 13.02 -1.27
C ARG A 86 1.15 14.24 -2.10
N GLN A 87 1.83 14.49 -3.22
CA GLN A 87 1.46 15.57 -4.15
C GLN A 87 0.06 15.36 -4.73
N PHE A 88 -0.25 14.13 -5.16
CA PHE A 88 -1.57 13.78 -5.66
C PHE A 88 -2.66 14.03 -4.61
N MET A 89 -2.48 13.53 -3.40
CA MET A 89 -3.44 13.71 -2.31
C MET A 89 -3.60 15.19 -1.93
N ALA A 90 -2.53 15.98 -1.94
CA ALA A 90 -2.58 17.41 -1.67
C ALA A 90 -3.38 18.19 -2.72
N ASN A 91 -3.19 17.85 -4.00
CA ASN A 91 -3.86 18.51 -5.12
C ASN A 91 -5.32 18.10 -5.30
N ALA A 92 -5.67 16.87 -4.88
CA ALA A 92 -7.03 16.33 -5.02
C ALA A 92 -7.98 16.76 -3.87
N ARG A 93 -7.49 17.45 -2.84
CA ARG A 93 -8.32 17.99 -1.75
C ARG A 93 -9.17 19.17 -2.23
N PRO A 94 -10.44 19.28 -1.81
CA PRO A 94 -11.24 20.47 -2.04
C PRO A 94 -10.54 21.71 -1.46
N LYS A 95 -10.38 22.78 -2.25
CA LYS A 95 -9.88 24.07 -1.77
C LYS A 95 -10.86 24.63 -0.74
N GLY A 96 -10.51 24.62 0.56
CA GLY A 96 -11.30 25.22 1.63
C GLY A 96 -11.53 24.37 2.88
N GLY A 97 -11.10 23.11 2.89
CA GLY A 97 -11.12 22.27 4.09
C GLY A 97 -9.89 22.54 4.97
N ASN A 98 -10.12 22.85 6.25
CA ASN A 98 -9.07 23.09 7.24
C ASN A 98 -8.53 21.72 7.76
N GLY A 99 -8.20 20.80 6.85
CA GLY A 99 -7.68 19.50 7.20
C GLY A 99 -6.16 19.50 7.19
N GLY A 100 -5.55 18.84 8.17
CA GLY A 100 -4.10 18.71 8.32
C GLY A 100 -3.38 18.36 7.01
N GLY A 101 -2.19 18.92 6.78
CA GLY A 101 -1.42 18.72 5.56
C GLY A 101 -1.06 17.24 5.33
N PRO A 102 -0.77 16.80 4.08
CA PRO A 102 -0.18 15.51 3.82
C PRO A 102 1.22 15.50 4.42
N GLY A 103 1.47 14.63 5.37
CA GLY A 103 2.76 14.57 6.07
C GLY A 103 2.72 15.17 7.47
N GLY A 104 1.60 15.12 8.17
CA GLY A 104 1.54 15.33 9.61
C GLY A 104 2.07 14.12 10.38
N GLY A 105 3.25 13.62 10.01
CA GLY A 105 3.96 12.63 10.80
C GLY A 105 4.46 13.27 12.09
N GLY A 106 4.17 12.65 13.24
CA GLY A 106 4.82 12.95 14.50
C GLY A 106 4.20 14.03 15.37
N GLY A 107 2.92 14.31 15.23
CA GLY A 107 2.16 14.99 16.25
C GLY A 107 1.51 13.97 17.16
N SER A 108 1.94 13.88 18.43
CA SER A 108 1.17 13.26 19.49
C SER A 108 -0.13 14.08 19.72
N GLY A 109 -1.07 13.97 18.81
CA GLY A 109 -2.38 14.59 18.91
C GLY A 109 -3.42 13.48 18.85
N ASP A 110 -4.38 13.55 19.73
CA ASP A 110 -5.57 12.70 19.79
C ASP A 110 -6.14 12.55 18.38
N GLY A 111 -6.18 11.30 17.91
CA GLY A 111 -6.45 10.89 16.55
C GLY A 111 -7.86 11.08 16.03
N ASP A 112 -8.32 12.30 15.98
CA ASP A 112 -9.61 12.65 15.39
C ASP A 112 -9.38 13.66 14.26
N VAL A 113 -8.60 13.24 13.25
CA VAL A 113 -8.42 14.01 12.02
C VAL A 113 -9.37 13.47 10.97
N ASP A 114 -10.45 14.20 10.72
CA ASP A 114 -11.38 13.92 9.63
C ASP A 114 -10.61 13.93 8.28
N VAL A 115 -10.22 12.76 7.82
CA VAL A 115 -9.67 12.57 6.48
C VAL A 115 -10.84 12.23 5.56
N LEU A 116 -11.08 13.07 4.57
CA LEU A 116 -12.12 12.80 3.57
C LEU A 116 -11.54 12.07 2.36
N PRO A 117 -12.33 11.23 1.68
CA PRO A 117 -11.94 10.64 0.42
C PRO A 117 -11.58 11.72 -0.61
N VAL A 118 -10.40 11.60 -1.22
CA VAL A 118 -10.03 12.51 -2.33
C VAL A 118 -10.84 12.17 -3.58
N SER A 119 -11.22 13.20 -4.34
CA SER A 119 -11.86 13.05 -5.64
C SER A 119 -10.78 12.84 -6.71
N ASP A 120 -10.50 11.59 -7.04
CA ASP A 120 -9.45 11.18 -7.98
C ASP A 120 -9.94 10.89 -9.40
N ASN A 121 -11.26 10.87 -9.60
CA ASN A 121 -11.93 10.57 -10.87
C ASN A 121 -11.60 9.19 -11.47
N LEU A 122 -11.03 8.26 -10.68
CA LEU A 122 -10.66 6.93 -11.15
C LEU A 122 -11.85 5.93 -11.13
N GLY A 123 -12.98 6.31 -10.53
CA GLY A 123 -14.10 5.40 -10.36
C GLY A 123 -13.75 4.16 -9.53
N VAL A 124 -14.36 3.03 -9.82
CA VAL A 124 -13.95 1.73 -9.26
C VAL A 124 -12.77 1.20 -10.08
N ILE A 125 -11.65 0.96 -9.42
CA ILE A 125 -10.46 0.39 -10.06
C ILE A 125 -10.62 -1.12 -10.11
N ASN A 126 -10.73 -1.67 -11.31
CA ASN A 126 -10.78 -3.11 -11.54
C ASN A 126 -9.36 -3.68 -11.64
N ILE A 127 -9.07 -4.67 -10.79
CA ILE A 127 -7.78 -5.37 -10.75
C ILE A 127 -8.01 -6.82 -11.20
N PRO A 128 -7.62 -7.18 -12.43
CA PRO A 128 -7.58 -8.56 -12.85
C PRO A 128 -6.53 -9.32 -12.05
N VAL A 129 -6.84 -10.57 -11.67
CA VAL A 129 -6.01 -11.40 -10.79
C VAL A 129 -5.59 -12.68 -11.49
N ASN A 130 -4.30 -12.93 -11.56
CA ASN A 130 -3.71 -14.21 -11.93
C ASN A 130 -3.29 -14.98 -10.67
N VAL A 131 -3.81 -16.18 -10.49
CA VAL A 131 -3.46 -17.06 -9.36
C VAL A 131 -2.54 -18.17 -9.87
N ILE A 132 -1.35 -18.28 -9.28
CA ILE A 132 -0.37 -19.34 -9.54
C ILE A 132 -0.28 -20.22 -8.29
N ILE A 133 -0.78 -21.45 -8.38
CA ILE A 133 -0.78 -22.41 -7.28
C ILE A 133 0.39 -23.37 -7.47
N VAL A 134 1.26 -23.43 -6.47
CA VAL A 134 2.45 -24.29 -6.46
C VAL A 134 2.49 -25.07 -5.16
N ALA A 135 2.20 -26.36 -5.21
CA ALA A 135 2.12 -27.21 -4.01
C ALA A 135 2.43 -28.67 -4.37
N PRO A 136 2.74 -29.54 -3.39
CA PRO A 136 2.92 -30.98 -3.65
C PRO A 136 1.71 -31.65 -4.29
N ASN A 137 0.53 -31.13 -4.03
CA ASN A 137 -0.72 -31.42 -4.73
C ASN A 137 -1.47 -30.10 -4.95
N SER A 138 -1.29 -29.49 -6.10
CA SER A 138 -1.90 -28.19 -6.42
C SER A 138 -3.43 -28.24 -6.47
N SER A 139 -4.02 -29.41 -6.68
CA SER A 139 -5.47 -29.61 -6.65
C SER A 139 -6.06 -29.52 -5.24
N SER A 140 -5.24 -29.58 -4.16
CA SER A 140 -5.70 -29.38 -2.79
C SER A 140 -6.23 -27.98 -2.53
N VAL A 141 -5.75 -26.97 -3.29
CA VAL A 141 -6.35 -25.63 -3.33
C VAL A 141 -7.50 -25.65 -4.33
N SER A 142 -8.71 -25.85 -3.88
CA SER A 142 -9.88 -26.02 -4.73
C SER A 142 -10.26 -24.72 -5.48
N SER A 143 -11.00 -24.85 -6.58
CA SER A 143 -11.56 -23.68 -7.27
C SER A 143 -12.55 -22.90 -6.39
N GLN A 144 -13.26 -23.59 -5.48
CA GLN A 144 -14.12 -22.94 -4.50
C GLN A 144 -13.29 -22.04 -3.55
N GLN A 145 -12.13 -22.52 -3.11
CA GLN A 145 -11.23 -21.76 -2.26
C GLN A 145 -10.69 -20.53 -2.99
N VAL A 146 -10.29 -20.65 -4.27
CA VAL A 146 -9.89 -19.52 -5.11
C VAL A 146 -11.03 -18.50 -5.24
N ASN A 147 -12.23 -18.94 -5.55
CA ASN A 147 -13.37 -18.05 -5.70
C ASN A 147 -13.74 -17.36 -4.39
N SER A 148 -13.62 -18.04 -3.25
CA SER A 148 -13.85 -17.44 -1.94
C SER A 148 -12.82 -16.34 -1.62
N GLN A 149 -11.57 -16.50 -2.06
CA GLN A 149 -10.56 -15.46 -1.89
C GLN A 149 -10.92 -14.18 -2.68
N ILE A 150 -11.33 -14.32 -3.92
CA ILE A 150 -11.77 -13.17 -4.74
C ILE A 150 -13.01 -12.51 -4.13
N ALA A 151 -13.95 -13.29 -3.61
CA ALA A 151 -15.13 -12.77 -2.93
C ALA A 151 -14.76 -11.99 -1.64
N THR A 152 -13.83 -12.52 -0.83
CA THR A 152 -13.33 -11.83 0.37
C THR A 152 -12.67 -10.50 0.01
N LEU A 153 -11.77 -10.47 -0.97
CA LEU A 153 -11.14 -9.21 -1.41
C LEU A 153 -12.19 -8.17 -1.85
N ASN A 154 -13.18 -8.59 -2.63
CA ASN A 154 -14.24 -7.68 -3.05
C ASN A 154 -15.09 -7.19 -1.87
N ALA A 155 -15.39 -8.04 -0.89
CA ALA A 155 -16.15 -7.63 0.29
C ALA A 155 -15.36 -6.63 1.15
N ASP A 156 -14.08 -6.90 1.38
CA ASP A 156 -13.21 -6.10 2.24
C ASP A 156 -12.86 -4.74 1.61
N PHE A 157 -12.45 -4.71 0.33
CA PHE A 157 -12.08 -3.47 -0.37
C PHE A 157 -13.28 -2.63 -0.82
N ARG A 158 -14.50 -3.17 -0.81
CA ARG A 158 -15.75 -2.45 -1.07
C ARG A 158 -16.54 -2.17 0.20
N ASN A 159 -15.97 -2.45 1.37
CA ASN A 159 -16.57 -2.20 2.68
C ASN A 159 -18.00 -2.76 2.81
N THR A 160 -18.28 -3.93 2.24
CA THR A 160 -19.62 -4.55 2.30
C THR A 160 -19.85 -5.35 3.60
N ASN A 161 -18.84 -5.42 4.48
CA ASN A 161 -18.85 -6.10 5.77
C ASN A 161 -18.80 -5.12 6.97
N VAL A 162 -19.01 -3.83 6.74
CA VAL A 162 -18.96 -2.76 7.77
C VAL A 162 -19.88 -3.00 8.99
N ASN A 163 -20.98 -3.73 8.80
CA ASN A 163 -21.91 -4.07 9.89
C ASN A 163 -21.32 -5.02 10.95
N GLN A 164 -20.10 -5.50 10.77
CA GLN A 164 -19.40 -6.38 11.69
C GLN A 164 -18.46 -5.64 12.64
N LEU A 165 -18.32 -4.32 12.49
CA LEU A 165 -17.52 -3.49 13.40
C LEU A 165 -18.01 -3.62 14.85
N PRO A 166 -17.09 -3.67 15.84
CA PRO A 166 -17.44 -3.74 17.24
C PRO A 166 -18.37 -2.58 17.64
N SER A 167 -19.45 -2.90 18.35
CA SER A 167 -20.38 -1.88 18.83
C SER A 167 -19.67 -0.88 19.74
N GLY A 168 -19.88 0.41 19.49
CA GLY A 168 -19.28 1.49 20.26
C GLY A 168 -17.84 1.82 19.86
N THR A 169 -17.32 1.29 18.76
CA THR A 169 -16.05 1.76 18.22
C THR A 169 -16.15 3.21 17.74
N THR A 170 -15.16 4.02 18.08
CA THR A 170 -15.05 5.40 17.60
C THR A 170 -14.71 5.48 16.11
N PHE A 171 -14.18 4.38 15.54
CA PHE A 171 -13.71 4.31 14.14
C PHE A 171 -14.80 3.89 13.13
N ALA A 172 -16.05 3.79 13.54
CA ALA A 172 -17.12 3.34 12.64
C ALA A 172 -17.34 4.28 11.44
N ASN A 173 -17.09 5.58 11.63
CA ASN A 173 -17.21 6.58 10.58
C ASN A 173 -16.01 6.64 9.63
N ASP A 174 -14.88 6.06 10.03
CA ASP A 174 -13.64 6.06 9.24
C ASP A 174 -13.60 4.88 8.26
N ALA A 175 -14.50 3.89 8.46
CA ALA A 175 -14.59 2.72 7.58
C ALA A 175 -15.11 3.11 6.19
N THR A 176 -14.34 2.82 5.15
CA THR A 176 -14.60 3.30 3.79
C THR A 176 -14.65 2.20 2.74
N ASP A 177 -15.38 2.45 1.66
CA ASP A 177 -15.24 1.74 0.38
C ASP A 177 -13.94 2.22 -0.30
N ALA A 178 -12.91 1.39 -0.30
CA ALA A 178 -11.62 1.73 -0.91
C ALA A 178 -11.70 1.87 -2.44
N GLY A 179 -12.79 1.43 -3.05
CA GLY A 179 -13.07 1.60 -4.48
C GLY A 179 -12.26 0.69 -5.38
N PHE A 180 -11.90 -0.51 -4.90
CA PHE A 180 -11.28 -1.55 -5.71
C PHE A 180 -12.21 -2.73 -5.93
N SER A 181 -12.08 -3.36 -7.09
CA SER A 181 -12.76 -4.60 -7.45
C SER A 181 -11.75 -5.58 -8.03
N PHE A 182 -11.89 -6.86 -7.67
CA PHE A 182 -10.96 -7.91 -8.11
C PHE A 182 -11.70 -8.92 -8.96
N THR A 183 -11.13 -9.25 -10.12
CA THR A 183 -11.72 -10.21 -11.06
C THR A 183 -10.72 -11.33 -11.34
N LEU A 184 -11.11 -12.58 -11.12
CA LEU A 184 -10.27 -13.72 -11.45
C LEU A 184 -10.06 -13.79 -12.96
N ALA A 185 -8.84 -13.56 -13.42
CA ALA A 185 -8.46 -13.64 -14.83
C ALA A 185 -7.96 -15.03 -15.21
N ASN A 186 -7.07 -15.63 -14.39
CA ASN A 186 -6.50 -16.94 -14.69
C ASN A 186 -6.12 -17.69 -13.42
N VAL A 187 -6.11 -19.03 -13.49
CA VAL A 187 -5.56 -19.94 -12.46
C VAL A 187 -4.63 -20.93 -13.11
N THR A 188 -3.34 -20.86 -12.76
CA THR A 188 -2.35 -21.85 -13.21
C THR A 188 -1.92 -22.72 -12.02
N ARG A 189 -1.74 -24.01 -12.26
CA ARG A 189 -1.44 -25.00 -11.22
C ARG A 189 -0.18 -25.77 -11.56
N PHE A 190 0.71 -25.92 -10.58
CA PHE A 190 1.94 -26.67 -10.68
C PHE A 190 2.08 -27.59 -9.47
N ASP A 191 2.29 -28.89 -9.73
CA ASP A 191 2.68 -29.83 -8.72
C ASP A 191 4.20 -29.73 -8.52
N ASP A 192 4.63 -29.37 -7.30
CA ASP A 192 6.03 -29.26 -6.91
C ASP A 192 6.19 -29.85 -5.52
N SER A 193 7.09 -30.81 -5.38
CA SER A 193 7.29 -31.56 -4.14
C SER A 193 7.88 -30.73 -2.98
N ARG A 194 8.26 -29.48 -3.20
CA ARG A 194 8.75 -28.58 -2.14
C ARG A 194 7.66 -28.27 -1.13
N THR A 195 8.03 -28.40 0.14
CA THR A 195 7.13 -28.14 1.28
C THR A 195 7.39 -26.79 1.94
N SER A 196 8.37 -26.02 1.44
CA SER A 196 8.64 -24.64 1.88
C SER A 196 9.40 -23.88 0.81
N TRP A 197 8.93 -22.67 0.49
CA TRP A 197 9.55 -21.77 -0.50
C TRP A 197 10.30 -20.59 0.14
N GLY A 198 10.03 -20.29 1.42
CA GLY A 198 10.57 -19.11 2.09
C GLY A 198 10.10 -17.79 1.49
N THR A 199 10.78 -16.70 1.86
CA THR A 199 10.42 -15.32 1.48
C THR A 199 11.36 -14.69 0.44
N ASN A 200 12.33 -15.44 -0.09
CA ASN A 200 13.40 -14.95 -0.96
C ASN A 200 13.02 -14.86 -2.45
N ASN A 201 11.71 -14.83 -2.76
CA ASN A 201 11.18 -14.84 -4.13
C ASN A 201 11.50 -16.12 -4.95
N ALA A 202 11.94 -17.22 -4.33
CA ALA A 202 12.27 -18.44 -5.04
C ALA A 202 11.08 -19.01 -5.83
N VAL A 203 9.86 -18.96 -5.27
CA VAL A 203 8.63 -19.36 -5.97
C VAL A 203 8.36 -18.48 -7.18
N LYS A 204 8.54 -17.16 -7.06
CA LYS A 204 8.33 -16.20 -8.15
C LYS A 204 9.33 -16.39 -9.28
N SER A 205 10.56 -16.78 -8.96
CA SER A 205 11.59 -17.08 -9.95
C SER A 205 11.36 -18.43 -10.65
N ALA A 206 10.89 -19.44 -9.94
CA ALA A 206 10.62 -20.77 -10.49
C ALA A 206 9.33 -20.80 -11.33
N TYR A 207 8.34 -20.02 -10.94
CA TYR A 207 7.00 -19.92 -11.55
C TYR A 207 6.66 -18.46 -11.81
N PRO A 208 7.31 -17.81 -12.79
CA PRO A 208 7.19 -16.36 -12.98
C PRO A 208 5.80 -15.93 -13.40
N SER A 209 5.46 -14.69 -13.08
CA SER A 209 4.29 -14.01 -13.62
C SER A 209 4.38 -13.88 -15.14
N ASP A 210 3.26 -13.90 -15.82
CA ASP A 210 3.20 -13.70 -17.27
C ASP A 210 3.69 -12.28 -17.65
N PRO A 211 4.75 -12.15 -18.46
CA PRO A 211 5.24 -10.86 -18.90
C PRO A 211 4.20 -9.99 -19.63
N ALA A 212 3.21 -10.62 -20.28
CA ALA A 212 2.19 -9.91 -21.02
C ALA A 212 1.15 -9.24 -20.12
N THR A 213 0.98 -9.70 -18.88
CA THR A 213 -0.07 -9.22 -17.97
C THR A 213 0.45 -8.64 -16.67
N ARG A 214 1.72 -8.80 -16.33
CA ARG A 214 2.28 -8.40 -15.03
C ARG A 214 2.11 -6.92 -14.67
N ASP A 215 2.01 -6.05 -15.67
CA ASP A 215 1.86 -4.60 -15.48
C ASP A 215 0.40 -4.15 -15.41
N THR A 216 -0.55 -5.07 -15.56
CA THR A 216 -2.00 -4.80 -15.55
C THR A 216 -2.80 -5.78 -14.71
N HIS A 217 -2.18 -6.85 -14.20
CA HIS A 217 -2.81 -7.89 -13.39
C HIS A 217 -2.03 -8.10 -12.10
N LEU A 218 -2.71 -8.23 -11.00
CA LEU A 218 -2.12 -8.69 -9.75
C LEU A 218 -1.82 -10.18 -9.86
N THR A 219 -0.57 -10.58 -9.63
CA THR A 219 -0.21 -12.00 -9.52
C THR A 219 -0.20 -12.43 -8.05
N MET A 220 -0.94 -13.48 -7.75
CA MET A 220 -1.00 -14.14 -6.45
C MET A 220 -0.35 -15.52 -6.55
N TRP A 221 0.76 -15.74 -5.84
CA TRP A 221 1.35 -17.07 -5.67
C TRP A 221 0.80 -17.73 -4.42
N VAL A 222 0.29 -18.94 -4.56
CA VAL A 222 -0.24 -19.76 -3.47
C VAL A 222 0.68 -20.95 -3.31
N CYS A 223 1.52 -20.95 -2.26
CA CYS A 223 2.52 -22.00 -2.04
C CYS A 223 2.84 -22.16 -0.55
N PRO A 224 3.29 -23.35 -0.10
CA PRO A 224 3.80 -23.52 1.26
C PRO A 224 5.00 -22.60 1.49
N ILE A 225 4.92 -21.67 2.45
CA ILE A 225 6.00 -20.69 2.71
C ILE A 225 6.95 -21.26 3.76
N GLY A 226 6.43 -21.82 4.83
CA GLY A 226 7.21 -22.31 5.97
C GLY A 226 7.46 -21.23 7.03
N GLY A 227 8.09 -21.62 8.15
CA GLY A 227 8.48 -20.71 9.23
C GLY A 227 7.33 -20.02 9.97
N GLY A 228 6.07 -20.47 9.80
CA GLY A 228 4.90 -19.83 10.39
C GLY A 228 4.47 -18.54 9.70
N ILE A 229 5.00 -18.27 8.51
CA ILE A 229 4.68 -17.09 7.70
C ILE A 229 3.38 -17.36 6.94
N LEU A 230 2.42 -16.44 7.06
CA LEU A 230 1.12 -16.55 6.41
C LEU A 230 1.18 -16.05 4.97
N GLY A 231 1.88 -14.94 4.75
CA GLY A 231 2.04 -14.32 3.45
C GLY A 231 3.11 -13.24 3.43
N TYR A 232 3.36 -12.71 2.25
CA TYR A 232 4.13 -11.51 2.03
C TYR A 232 3.81 -10.86 0.69
N ALA A 233 3.97 -9.55 0.62
CA ALA A 233 3.80 -8.75 -0.57
C ALA A 233 5.11 -8.10 -1.01
N GLN A 234 5.16 -7.66 -2.26
CA GLN A 234 6.12 -6.69 -2.73
C GLN A 234 5.49 -5.31 -2.76
N PHE A 235 6.14 -4.35 -2.10
CA PHE A 235 5.74 -2.95 -2.19
C PHE A 235 5.97 -2.39 -3.59
N PRO A 236 5.21 -1.32 -3.98
CA PRO A 236 5.43 -0.64 -5.26
C PRO A 236 6.88 -0.13 -5.40
N GLY A 237 7.42 -0.15 -6.61
CA GLY A 237 8.80 0.27 -6.90
C GLY A 237 9.82 -0.86 -6.97
N GLY A 238 9.45 -2.07 -6.54
CA GLY A 238 10.26 -3.28 -6.70
C GLY A 238 10.39 -3.76 -8.15
N ASN A 239 11.02 -4.91 -8.33
CA ASN A 239 11.19 -5.51 -9.67
C ASN A 239 9.84 -6.02 -10.20
N ALA A 240 9.46 -5.62 -11.42
CA ALA A 240 8.20 -6.04 -12.05
C ALA A 240 8.07 -7.57 -12.20
N SER A 241 9.16 -8.30 -12.39
CA SER A 241 9.11 -9.77 -12.51
C SER A 241 8.75 -10.49 -11.21
N THR A 242 8.85 -9.81 -10.07
CA THR A 242 8.51 -10.34 -8.74
C THR A 242 7.37 -9.58 -8.09
N ASP A 243 6.71 -8.66 -8.82
CA ASP A 243 5.57 -7.89 -8.31
C ASP A 243 4.37 -8.80 -8.04
N GLY A 244 3.72 -8.58 -6.91
CA GLY A 244 2.57 -9.33 -6.44
C GLY A 244 2.72 -9.87 -5.02
N VAL A 245 1.83 -10.79 -4.66
CA VAL A 245 1.69 -11.31 -3.30
C VAL A 245 1.89 -12.83 -3.26
N VAL A 246 2.40 -13.32 -2.14
CA VAL A 246 2.55 -14.76 -1.86
C VAL A 246 1.78 -15.08 -0.59
N VAL A 247 1.04 -16.19 -0.59
CA VAL A 247 0.28 -16.65 0.57
C VAL A 247 0.40 -18.16 0.73
N ASP A 248 0.45 -18.62 1.97
CA ASP A 248 0.40 -20.05 2.25
C ASP A 248 -1.03 -20.61 2.00
N PRO A 249 -1.17 -21.79 1.37
CA PRO A 249 -2.47 -22.38 1.06
C PRO A 249 -3.43 -22.51 2.24
N ALA A 250 -2.89 -22.65 3.46
CA ALA A 250 -3.70 -22.77 4.67
C ALA A 250 -4.46 -21.47 5.02
N TYR A 251 -4.04 -20.32 4.46
CA TYR A 251 -4.58 -18.98 4.74
C TYR A 251 -5.13 -18.29 3.49
N PHE A 252 -5.27 -19.02 2.40
CA PHE A 252 -5.79 -18.54 1.13
C PHE A 252 -7.27 -18.89 0.97
N GLY A 253 -8.13 -17.88 0.89
CA GLY A 253 -9.59 -18.07 0.79
C GLY A 253 -10.21 -18.63 2.08
N ASN A 254 -11.39 -19.23 1.95
CA ASN A 254 -12.07 -19.82 3.10
C ASN A 254 -11.44 -21.16 3.47
N THR A 255 -10.79 -21.19 4.63
CA THR A 255 -10.18 -22.36 5.26
C THR A 255 -10.65 -22.47 6.71
N SER A 256 -9.94 -23.19 7.56
CA SER A 256 -10.24 -23.30 8.98
C SER A 256 -9.24 -22.49 9.83
N GLY A 257 -9.65 -22.20 11.08
CA GLY A 257 -8.79 -21.53 12.06
C GLY A 257 -8.91 -20.00 12.06
N PRO A 258 -8.10 -19.34 12.88
CA PRO A 258 -8.23 -17.91 13.15
C PRO A 258 -7.92 -17.01 11.94
N PHE A 259 -7.20 -17.52 10.94
CA PHE A 259 -6.81 -16.84 9.71
C PHE A 259 -7.43 -17.50 8.46
N GLY A 260 -8.61 -18.07 8.62
CA GLY A 260 -9.28 -18.89 7.60
C GLY A 260 -10.38 -18.16 6.83
N LEU A 261 -10.52 -16.84 6.93
CA LEU A 261 -11.51 -16.07 6.17
C LEU A 261 -10.91 -15.35 4.96
N GLY A 262 -9.63 -15.62 4.62
CA GLY A 262 -8.94 -15.05 3.47
C GLY A 262 -8.40 -13.64 3.70
N ARG A 263 -8.41 -13.11 4.91
CA ARG A 263 -7.98 -11.74 5.24
C ARG A 263 -6.47 -11.58 5.35
N THR A 264 -5.72 -12.67 5.41
CA THR A 264 -4.29 -12.63 5.14
C THR A 264 -4.01 -12.04 3.74
N MET A 265 -4.76 -12.46 2.71
CA MET A 265 -4.59 -11.91 1.37
C MET A 265 -5.03 -10.44 1.30
N THR A 266 -6.10 -10.04 1.99
CA THR A 266 -6.53 -8.63 2.09
C THR A 266 -5.41 -7.76 2.68
N HIS A 267 -4.74 -8.23 3.73
CA HIS A 267 -3.60 -7.58 4.35
C HIS A 267 -2.41 -7.44 3.38
N GLU A 268 -2.01 -8.53 2.73
CA GLU A 268 -0.89 -8.52 1.79
C GLU A 268 -1.18 -7.65 0.55
N VAL A 269 -2.41 -7.65 0.05
CA VAL A 269 -2.83 -6.72 -1.02
C VAL A 269 -2.80 -5.27 -0.55
N GLY A 270 -3.08 -4.99 0.72
CA GLY A 270 -2.86 -3.67 1.32
C GLY A 270 -1.41 -3.19 1.16
N HIS A 271 -0.42 -4.03 1.46
CA HIS A 271 1.00 -3.73 1.24
C HIS A 271 1.33 -3.55 -0.25
N TRP A 272 0.81 -4.43 -1.10
CA TRP A 272 0.97 -4.30 -2.55
C TRP A 272 0.38 -2.98 -3.07
N LEU A 273 -0.65 -2.44 -2.39
CA LEU A 273 -1.25 -1.13 -2.64
C LEU A 273 -0.60 0.01 -1.84
N ASN A 274 0.61 -0.17 -1.32
CA ASN A 274 1.41 0.85 -0.63
C ASN A 274 0.97 1.19 0.80
N LEU A 275 0.21 0.33 1.47
CA LEU A 275 -0.07 0.50 2.90
C LEU A 275 1.03 -0.13 3.76
N ARG A 276 1.31 0.49 4.89
CA ARG A 276 2.12 -0.07 5.98
C ARG A 276 1.23 -0.69 7.03
N HIS A 277 1.83 -1.41 7.98
CA HIS A 277 1.13 -1.76 9.21
C HIS A 277 0.75 -0.49 9.98
N ILE A 278 -0.40 -0.47 10.63
CA ILE A 278 -0.91 0.71 11.33
C ILE A 278 -0.01 1.19 12.49
N TRP A 279 0.93 0.38 12.97
CA TRP A 279 1.94 0.77 13.98
C TRP A 279 3.25 1.26 13.35
N GLY A 280 3.32 1.46 12.01
CA GLY A 280 4.49 1.97 11.30
C GLY A 280 5.74 1.09 11.37
N ASP A 281 5.60 -0.17 11.81
CA ASP A 281 6.69 -1.16 12.01
C ASP A 281 7.77 -0.73 13.01
N GLY A 282 7.41 0.15 13.92
CA GLY A 282 8.22 0.62 15.02
C GLY A 282 7.43 0.69 16.32
N ARG A 283 7.60 1.75 17.05
CA ARG A 283 6.87 2.06 18.27
C ARG A 283 6.11 3.37 18.09
N CYS A 284 5.46 3.89 19.12
CA CYS A 284 4.68 5.14 19.10
C CYS A 284 5.32 6.36 18.39
N ARG A 285 6.55 6.27 17.92
CA ARG A 285 7.24 7.35 17.19
C ARG A 285 7.27 7.12 15.67
N GLN A 286 6.88 5.95 15.22
CA GLN A 286 6.82 5.61 13.80
C GLN A 286 5.37 5.64 13.35
N ASP A 287 5.17 5.95 12.08
CA ASP A 287 3.88 6.20 11.49
C ASP A 287 3.72 5.35 10.22
N ASP A 288 2.51 5.03 9.87
CA ASP A 288 2.17 4.35 8.61
C ASP A 288 1.93 5.33 7.44
N PHE A 289 2.13 6.63 7.68
CA PHE A 289 1.88 7.74 6.74
C PHE A 289 0.39 7.93 6.39
N VAL A 290 -0.50 7.57 7.32
CA VAL A 290 -1.95 7.71 7.17
C VAL A 290 -2.50 8.47 8.37
N ALA A 291 -3.09 9.63 8.14
CA ALA A 291 -3.42 10.58 9.20
C ALA A 291 -4.61 10.16 10.09
N ASP A 292 -5.49 9.29 9.60
CA ASP A 292 -6.69 8.80 10.32
C ASP A 292 -6.49 7.39 10.92
N THR A 293 -5.26 6.90 10.96
CA THR A 293 -4.87 5.69 11.71
C THR A 293 -4.11 6.13 12.97
N PRO A 294 -4.63 5.87 14.17
CA PRO A 294 -3.95 6.24 15.41
C PRO A 294 -2.62 5.52 15.59
N SER A 295 -1.62 6.21 16.14
CA SER A 295 -0.34 5.58 16.48
C SER A 295 -0.52 4.41 17.44
N SER A 296 0.14 3.28 17.17
CA SER A 296 0.16 2.08 18.02
C SER A 296 1.60 1.67 18.36
N ASP A 297 1.81 1.03 19.52
CA ASP A 297 3.15 0.57 19.95
C ASP A 297 3.59 -0.74 19.26
N GLY A 298 2.69 -1.40 18.57
CA GLY A 298 2.94 -2.66 17.89
C GLY A 298 1.65 -3.34 17.44
N PRO A 299 1.75 -4.55 16.88
CA PRO A 299 0.59 -5.31 16.43
C PRO A 299 -0.28 -5.80 17.58
N ASN A 300 -1.58 -5.86 17.33
CA ASN A 300 -2.53 -6.54 18.17
C ASN A 300 -2.76 -7.98 17.68
N TYR A 301 -3.13 -8.89 18.56
CA TYR A 301 -3.31 -10.31 18.26
C TYR A 301 -4.62 -10.85 18.81
N GLY A 302 -5.11 -11.96 18.25
CA GLY A 302 -6.37 -12.57 18.64
C GLY A 302 -7.57 -11.70 18.22
N CYS A 303 -8.54 -11.57 19.11
CA CYS A 303 -9.66 -10.65 18.99
C CYS A 303 -9.73 -9.80 20.26
N PRO A 304 -8.96 -8.71 20.34
CA PRO A 304 -8.92 -7.89 21.55
C PRO A 304 -10.27 -7.21 21.79
N SER A 305 -10.59 -7.02 23.07
CA SER A 305 -11.75 -6.22 23.45
C SER A 305 -11.47 -4.74 23.19
N TYR A 306 -12.41 -4.06 22.55
CA TYR A 306 -12.29 -2.62 22.33
C TYR A 306 -12.70 -1.83 23.60
N PRO A 307 -12.01 -0.71 23.96
CA PRO A 307 -10.77 -0.24 23.34
C PRO A 307 -9.51 -0.94 23.87
N THR A 308 -8.55 -1.23 22.99
CA THR A 308 -7.15 -1.41 23.34
C THR A 308 -6.49 -0.05 23.25
N VAL A 309 -5.67 0.33 24.23
CA VAL A 309 -5.09 1.68 24.30
C VAL A 309 -3.58 1.58 24.38
N ASN A 310 -2.91 2.09 23.37
CA ASN A 310 -1.47 2.29 23.31
C ASN A 310 -1.16 3.73 22.85
N CYS A 311 0.04 4.22 23.00
CA CYS A 311 0.47 5.53 22.50
C CYS A 311 -0.47 6.70 22.85
N LYS A 312 -1.30 6.56 23.90
CA LYS A 312 -2.31 7.51 24.41
C LYS A 312 -3.57 7.62 23.56
N SER A 313 -3.79 6.75 22.61
CA SER A 313 -4.99 6.64 21.78
C SER A 313 -5.54 5.22 21.80
N ALA A 314 -6.80 5.03 21.38
CA ALA A 314 -7.33 3.72 21.12
C ALA A 314 -6.69 3.15 19.85
N ASP A 315 -6.26 1.88 19.89
CA ASP A 315 -5.74 1.18 18.72
C ASP A 315 -6.88 0.81 17.77
N MET A 316 -6.64 0.95 16.47
CA MET A 316 -7.59 0.57 15.43
C MET A 316 -7.47 -0.94 15.15
N THR A 317 -7.71 -1.78 16.16
CA THR A 317 -7.52 -3.23 16.09
C THR A 317 -8.32 -3.94 15.01
N MET A 318 -9.41 -3.32 14.52
CA MET A 318 -10.26 -3.84 13.46
C MET A 318 -9.74 -3.53 12.03
N ASN A 319 -8.63 -2.83 11.90
CA ASN A 319 -8.05 -2.48 10.60
C ASN A 319 -7.40 -3.70 9.94
N TYR A 320 -7.55 -3.85 8.61
CA TYR A 320 -6.93 -4.96 7.87
C TYR A 320 -5.40 -4.96 7.92
N MET A 321 -4.77 -3.82 8.27
CA MET A 321 -3.30 -3.72 8.39
C MET A 321 -2.80 -3.98 9.81
N ASP A 322 -3.63 -4.53 10.72
CA ASP A 322 -3.22 -5.08 12.02
C ASP A 322 -3.04 -6.62 11.93
N TYR A 323 -2.67 -7.27 13.05
CA TYR A 323 -2.40 -8.72 13.15
C TYR A 323 -3.45 -9.49 13.95
N VAL A 324 -4.64 -8.95 14.10
CA VAL A 324 -5.74 -9.65 14.76
C VAL A 324 -6.25 -10.82 13.91
N ASN A 325 -7.04 -11.72 14.50
CA ASN A 325 -7.68 -12.80 13.75
C ASN A 325 -8.59 -12.25 12.65
N ASP A 326 -8.73 -13.00 11.56
CA ASP A 326 -9.57 -12.58 10.42
C ASP A 326 -11.00 -12.19 10.84
N ALA A 327 -11.57 -12.90 11.82
CA ALA A 327 -12.91 -12.61 12.33
C ALA A 327 -13.06 -11.25 13.02
N CYS A 328 -11.95 -10.52 13.24
CA CYS A 328 -11.92 -9.25 13.96
C CYS A 328 -11.36 -8.10 13.12
N MET A 329 -11.12 -8.34 11.82
CA MET A 329 -10.71 -7.35 10.83
C MET A 329 -11.90 -6.92 9.98
N TYR A 330 -12.16 -5.63 9.82
CA TYR A 330 -13.39 -5.16 9.16
C TYR A 330 -13.24 -3.93 8.29
N MET A 331 -12.09 -3.23 8.29
CA MET A 331 -12.05 -1.92 7.66
C MET A 331 -10.68 -1.50 7.13
N PHE A 332 -10.74 -0.67 6.10
CA PHE A 332 -9.74 0.34 5.76
C PHE A 332 -10.31 1.73 6.08
N THR A 333 -9.43 2.72 6.25
CA THR A 333 -9.81 4.13 6.46
C THR A 333 -9.82 4.93 5.16
N ASP A 334 -10.37 6.14 5.21
CA ASP A 334 -10.34 7.08 4.09
C ASP A 334 -8.90 7.50 3.73
N GLY A 335 -8.04 7.69 4.72
CA GLY A 335 -6.62 7.95 4.49
C GLY A 335 -5.90 6.78 3.80
N GLN A 336 -6.17 5.56 4.24
CA GLN A 336 -5.65 4.35 3.59
C GLN A 336 -6.18 4.23 2.14
N ARG A 337 -7.48 4.47 1.91
CA ARG A 337 -8.05 4.54 0.57
C ARG A 337 -7.30 5.56 -0.30
N ASN A 338 -7.12 6.77 0.18
CA ASN A 338 -6.45 7.82 -0.57
C ASN A 338 -5.01 7.43 -0.93
N ARG A 339 -4.29 6.82 0.01
CA ARG A 339 -2.93 6.33 -0.20
C ARG A 339 -2.87 5.19 -1.23
N MET A 340 -3.75 4.20 -1.12
CA MET A 340 -3.84 3.09 -2.08
C MET A 340 -4.16 3.59 -3.49
N ARG A 341 -5.05 4.55 -3.64
CA ARG A 341 -5.49 5.06 -4.95
C ARG A 341 -4.49 6.00 -5.60
N ALA A 342 -3.68 6.72 -4.81
CA ALA A 342 -2.66 7.62 -5.32
C ALA A 342 -1.65 6.94 -6.24
N ILE A 343 -1.32 5.66 -6.03
CA ILE A 343 -0.38 4.92 -6.88
C ILE A 343 -0.94 4.57 -8.28
N PHE A 344 -2.25 4.73 -8.51
CA PHE A 344 -2.91 4.57 -9.80
C PHE A 344 -3.09 5.90 -10.55
N ALA A 345 -2.79 7.02 -9.93
CA ALA A 345 -2.82 8.32 -10.55
C ALA A 345 -1.79 8.45 -11.69
N PRO A 346 -1.93 9.42 -12.60
CA PRO A 346 -0.92 9.67 -13.62
C PRO A 346 0.48 9.83 -13.03
N GLY A 347 1.44 9.08 -13.54
CA GLY A 347 2.81 9.03 -13.03
C GLY A 347 3.02 8.08 -11.84
N GLY A 348 1.97 7.50 -11.29
CA GLY A 348 2.05 6.47 -10.27
C GLY A 348 2.50 5.11 -10.82
N PRO A 349 3.07 4.25 -9.97
CA PRO A 349 3.66 2.97 -10.39
C PRO A 349 2.63 1.94 -10.91
N ARG A 350 1.33 2.17 -10.68
CA ARG A 350 0.23 1.30 -11.12
C ARG A 350 -0.75 2.01 -12.05
N ALA A 351 -0.33 3.12 -12.66
CA ALA A 351 -1.19 3.87 -13.60
C ALA A 351 -1.65 3.03 -14.80
N SER A 352 -0.88 2.00 -15.20
CA SER A 352 -1.22 1.06 -16.27
C SER A 352 -2.44 0.16 -15.98
N TYR A 353 -2.89 0.08 -14.74
CA TYR A 353 -4.11 -0.66 -14.36
C TYR A 353 -5.39 0.11 -14.67
N VAL A 354 -5.30 1.41 -14.93
CA VAL A 354 -6.45 2.30 -15.16
C VAL A 354 -6.47 2.69 -16.62
N GLY A 355 -7.59 2.49 -17.30
CA GLY A 355 -7.78 2.92 -18.69
C GLY A 355 -7.55 1.82 -19.75
N ASN A 356 -7.51 0.56 -19.33
CA ASN A 356 -7.54 -0.60 -20.23
C ASN A 356 -8.95 -1.16 -20.37
#